data_ab760ee5375d49185b3354295cee91e9
#
_entry.id   ab760ee5375d49185b3354295cee91e9
#
_cell.length_a   1.000
_cell.length_b   1.000
_cell.length_c   1.000
_cell.angle_alpha   90.00
_cell.angle_beta   90.00
_cell.angle_gamma   90.00
#
_symmetry.space_group_name_H-M   'P 1'
#
loop_
_entity.id
_entity.type
_entity.pdbx_description
1 polymer ?
#
loop_
_entity_poly.entity_id
_entity_poly.type
_entity_poly.pdbx_seq_one_letter_code
_entity_poly.pdbx_strand_id
1 'polypeptide(L)'
;QHFKSIDMKVIQSSLFRALCAIIVGALLIQYREQTVTWITIAIGVLFFLSGVFSLLSYMSAKRNAEKMKGQYLYDAQGNQIIGMRPNFPLVGFGSLIFGLVLALMPNVFIAWLMFILSAILIMGALTQMATLVSAAKMGRVGIVYWLMPTLLLLLGLFTLFCPSSIASAPLLVIGWAMLVYGVVETVNALKVSNNRRRWQKTQEIQKR
;
A
#
# COMPACT_ATOMS: atom_id res chain seq x y z
N GLN A 1 21.99 -5.32 -39.75
CA GLN A 1 22.53 -4.49 -38.63
C GLN A 1 21.41 -4.00 -37.69
N HIS A 2 20.19 -3.77 -38.18
CA HIS A 2 19.07 -3.25 -37.38
C HIS A 2 18.59 -4.23 -36.31
N PHE A 3 18.65 -5.53 -36.56
CA PHE A 3 18.22 -6.57 -35.59
C PHE A 3 19.15 -6.65 -34.37
N LYS A 4 20.45 -6.40 -34.55
CA LYS A 4 21.47 -6.47 -33.49
C LYS A 4 21.33 -5.33 -32.46
N SER A 5 20.85 -4.15 -32.86
CA SER A 5 20.68 -2.99 -31.98
C SER A 5 19.43 -3.10 -31.07
N ILE A 6 18.37 -3.72 -31.60
CA ILE A 6 17.12 -3.93 -30.85
C ILE A 6 17.35 -4.96 -29.73
N ASP A 7 18.07 -6.04 -30.02
CA ASP A 7 18.35 -7.11 -29.09
C ASP A 7 19.26 -6.68 -27.93
N MET A 8 20.26 -5.83 -28.19
CA MET A 8 21.10 -5.28 -27.10
C MET A 8 20.29 -4.36 -26.14
N LYS A 9 19.39 -3.55 -26.69
CA LYS A 9 18.54 -2.68 -25.88
C LYS A 9 17.59 -3.48 -24.97
N VAL A 10 17.06 -4.60 -25.45
CA VAL A 10 16.16 -5.47 -24.65
C VAL A 10 16.91 -6.15 -23.51
N ILE A 11 18.11 -6.70 -23.75
CA ILE A 11 18.93 -7.34 -22.72
C ILE A 11 19.39 -6.30 -21.67
N GLN A 12 19.78 -5.12 -22.13
CA GLN A 12 20.21 -4.02 -21.26
C GLN A 12 19.06 -3.51 -20.40
N SER A 13 17.84 -3.45 -20.95
CA SER A 13 16.61 -3.11 -20.23
C SER A 13 16.23 -4.17 -19.18
N SER A 14 16.42 -5.46 -19.48
CA SER A 14 16.15 -6.57 -18.54
C SER A 14 17.15 -6.58 -17.38
N LEU A 15 18.43 -6.41 -17.66
CA LEU A 15 19.47 -6.28 -16.63
C LEU A 15 19.26 -5.06 -15.73
N PHE A 16 18.88 -3.93 -16.32
CA PHE A 16 18.57 -2.72 -15.56
C PHE A 16 17.40 -2.93 -14.59
N ARG A 17 16.31 -3.54 -15.06
CA ARG A 17 15.15 -3.88 -14.20
C ARG A 17 15.54 -4.84 -13.08
N ALA A 18 16.34 -5.85 -13.38
CA ALA A 18 16.82 -6.81 -12.40
C ALA A 18 17.68 -6.14 -11.31
N LEU A 19 18.61 -5.27 -11.71
CA LEU A 19 19.41 -4.49 -10.76
C LEU A 19 18.56 -3.56 -9.89
N CYS A 20 17.63 -2.84 -10.51
CA CYS A 20 16.69 -2.00 -9.77
C CYS A 20 15.88 -2.81 -8.75
N ALA A 21 15.38 -3.99 -9.14
CA ALA A 21 14.62 -4.86 -8.25
C ALA A 21 15.47 -5.34 -7.05
N ILE A 22 16.73 -5.70 -7.28
CA ILE A 22 17.66 -6.11 -6.20
C ILE A 22 17.92 -4.95 -5.25
N ILE A 23 18.25 -3.76 -5.78
CA ILE A 23 18.53 -2.58 -4.96
C ILE A 23 17.31 -2.18 -4.14
N VAL A 24 16.14 -2.07 -4.78
CA VAL A 24 14.89 -1.69 -4.09
C VAL A 24 14.50 -2.76 -3.08
N GLY A 25 14.61 -4.05 -3.42
CA GLY A 25 14.34 -5.15 -2.50
C GLY A 25 15.24 -5.11 -1.26
N ALA A 26 16.54 -4.87 -1.44
CA ALA A 26 17.50 -4.74 -0.34
C ALA A 26 17.17 -3.52 0.55
N LEU A 27 16.85 -2.38 -0.05
CA LEU A 27 16.46 -1.16 0.67
C LEU A 27 15.16 -1.37 1.47
N LEU A 28 14.17 -2.05 0.89
CA LEU A 28 12.92 -2.35 1.58
C LEU A 28 13.13 -3.26 2.81
N ILE A 29 14.05 -4.23 2.73
CA ILE A 29 14.38 -5.09 3.88
C ILE A 29 15.09 -4.29 4.95
N GLN A 30 16.07 -3.48 4.56
CA GLN A 30 16.90 -2.69 5.48
C GLN A 30 16.11 -1.60 6.20
N TYR A 31 15.28 -0.84 5.45
CA TYR A 31 14.60 0.36 5.92
C TYR A 31 13.07 0.19 6.00
N ARG A 32 12.59 -1.03 6.24
CA ARG A 32 11.16 -1.37 6.23
C ARG A 32 10.31 -0.48 7.15
N GLU A 33 10.77 -0.25 8.39
CA GLU A 33 10.02 0.53 9.37
C GLU A 33 9.98 2.02 9.01
N GLN A 34 11.12 2.56 8.55
CA GLN A 34 11.18 3.94 8.05
C GLN A 34 10.33 4.13 6.80
N THR A 35 10.30 3.14 5.92
CA THR A 35 9.47 3.18 4.70
C THR A 35 7.98 3.26 5.05
N VAL A 36 7.49 2.49 6.03
CA VAL A 36 6.12 2.61 6.53
C VAL A 36 5.85 4.01 7.07
N THR A 37 6.77 4.56 7.85
CA THR A 37 6.65 5.91 8.40
C THR A 37 6.56 6.96 7.29
N TRP A 38 7.45 6.90 6.28
CA TRP A 38 7.44 7.82 5.15
C TRP A 38 6.17 7.72 4.30
N ILE A 39 5.67 6.50 4.06
CA ILE A 39 4.39 6.29 3.36
C ILE A 39 3.25 6.92 4.16
N THR A 40 3.22 6.73 5.47
CA THR A 40 2.19 7.31 6.36
C THR A 40 2.23 8.84 6.32
N ILE A 41 3.42 9.44 6.36
CA ILE A 41 3.59 10.89 6.22
C ILE A 41 3.07 11.37 4.85
N ALA A 42 3.43 10.68 3.76
CA ALA A 42 2.97 11.04 2.42
C ALA A 42 1.45 10.99 2.30
N ILE A 43 0.82 9.94 2.84
CA ILE A 43 -0.64 9.85 2.91
C ILE A 43 -1.21 10.99 3.76
N GLY A 44 -0.61 11.31 4.90
CA GLY A 44 -1.00 12.42 5.76
C GLY A 44 -0.97 13.77 5.02
N VAL A 45 0.09 14.05 4.27
CA VAL A 45 0.21 15.26 3.45
C VAL A 45 -0.89 15.33 2.40
N LEU A 46 -1.21 14.21 1.73
CA LEU A 46 -2.29 14.16 0.74
C LEU A 46 -3.66 14.45 1.37
N PHE A 47 -3.96 13.88 2.55
CA PHE A 47 -5.18 14.17 3.28
C PHE A 47 -5.25 15.62 3.74
N PHE A 48 -4.14 16.18 4.21
CA PHE A 48 -4.03 17.57 4.60
C PHE A 48 -4.33 18.51 3.43
N LEU A 49 -3.68 18.28 2.27
CA LEU A 49 -3.93 19.07 1.05
C LEU A 49 -5.40 18.97 0.61
N SER A 50 -5.97 17.75 0.61
CA SER A 50 -7.38 17.54 0.30
C SER A 50 -8.29 18.34 1.23
N GLY A 51 -8.00 18.35 2.54
CA GLY A 51 -8.71 19.14 3.55
C GLY A 51 -8.64 20.64 3.28
N VAL A 52 -7.44 21.15 2.95
CA VAL A 52 -7.22 22.55 2.59
C VAL A 52 -8.04 22.94 1.36
N PHE A 53 -7.98 22.12 0.28
CA PHE A 53 -8.77 22.36 -0.93
C PHE A 53 -10.28 22.39 -0.65
N SER A 54 -10.77 21.47 0.19
CA SER A 54 -12.17 21.41 0.60
C SER A 54 -12.60 22.69 1.34
N LEU A 55 -11.77 23.20 2.26
CA LEU A 55 -12.03 24.44 2.98
C LEU A 55 -11.99 25.66 2.07
N LEU A 56 -11.03 25.74 1.16
CA LEU A 56 -10.94 26.82 0.18
C LEU A 56 -12.17 26.85 -0.74
N SER A 57 -12.61 25.69 -1.22
CA SER A 57 -13.82 25.57 -2.03
C SER A 57 -15.06 26.01 -1.26
N TYR A 58 -15.17 25.64 0.01
CA TYR A 58 -16.25 26.10 0.89
C TYR A 58 -16.25 27.62 1.08
N MET A 59 -15.07 28.20 1.35
CA MET A 59 -14.93 29.65 1.51
C MET A 59 -15.32 30.40 0.23
N SER A 60 -14.91 29.90 -0.93
CA SER A 60 -15.29 30.44 -2.23
C SER A 60 -16.79 30.35 -2.48
N ALA A 61 -17.40 29.18 -2.21
CA ALA A 61 -18.83 28.98 -2.34
C ALA A 61 -19.62 29.89 -1.39
N LYS A 62 -19.16 30.05 -0.15
CA LYS A 62 -19.78 30.95 0.83
C LYS A 62 -19.72 32.41 0.38
N ARG A 63 -18.57 32.88 -0.10
CA ARG A 63 -18.41 34.25 -0.63
C ARG A 63 -19.31 34.51 -1.83
N ASN A 64 -19.46 33.52 -2.74
CA ASN A 64 -20.33 33.63 -3.89
C ASN A 64 -21.82 33.63 -3.49
N ALA A 65 -22.18 32.80 -2.50
CA ALA A 65 -23.54 32.80 -1.95
C ALA A 65 -23.89 34.12 -1.25
N GLU A 66 -22.92 34.76 -0.57
CA GLU A 66 -23.11 36.09 0.05
C GLU A 66 -23.25 37.20 -0.98
N LYS A 67 -22.52 37.16 -2.10
CA LYS A 67 -22.66 38.12 -3.20
C LYS A 67 -24.01 38.00 -3.94
N MET A 68 -24.61 36.81 -3.94
CA MET A 68 -25.92 36.54 -4.53
C MET A 68 -27.08 36.78 -3.54
N LYS A 69 -26.85 37.17 -2.32
CA LYS A 69 -27.87 37.60 -1.37
C LYS A 69 -28.54 38.85 -1.88
N GLY A 70 -29.74 38.70 -2.44
CA GLY A 70 -30.53 39.79 -3.02
C GLY A 70 -30.90 39.61 -4.49
N GLN A 71 -30.31 38.66 -5.17
CA GLN A 71 -30.80 38.22 -6.49
C GLN A 71 -31.64 36.96 -6.31
N TYR A 72 -32.96 37.13 -6.57
CA TYR A 72 -33.90 35.99 -6.59
C TYR A 72 -33.67 35.26 -7.92
N LEU A 73 -33.08 34.08 -7.88
CA LEU A 73 -33.09 33.18 -9.04
C LEU A 73 -34.42 32.45 -9.08
N TYR A 74 -35.12 32.57 -10.22
CA TYR A 74 -36.33 31.80 -10.50
C TYR A 74 -35.99 30.65 -11.46
N ASP A 75 -36.54 29.48 -11.17
CA ASP A 75 -36.49 28.34 -12.08
C ASP A 75 -37.32 28.63 -13.33
N ALA A 76 -37.08 27.86 -14.40
CA ALA A 76 -37.87 27.94 -15.64
C ALA A 76 -39.41 27.77 -15.44
N GLN A 77 -39.78 27.22 -14.28
CA GLN A 77 -41.18 27.09 -13.81
C GLN A 77 -41.65 28.23 -12.90
N GLY A 78 -40.85 29.28 -12.70
CA GLY A 78 -41.20 30.43 -11.86
C GLY A 78 -41.08 30.19 -10.34
N ASN A 79 -40.52 29.09 -9.90
CA ASN A 79 -40.29 28.82 -8.49
C ASN A 79 -39.00 29.50 -8.01
N GLN A 80 -39.07 30.14 -6.86
CA GLN A 80 -37.94 30.79 -6.24
C GLN A 80 -36.91 29.74 -5.78
N ILE A 81 -35.72 29.68 -6.43
CA ILE A 81 -34.61 28.86 -6.00
C ILE A 81 -33.97 29.57 -4.82
N ILE A 82 -34.25 29.09 -3.62
CA ILE A 82 -33.55 29.53 -2.42
C ILE A 82 -32.07 29.14 -2.62
N GLY A 83 -31.18 30.14 -2.68
CA GLY A 83 -29.77 29.92 -2.89
C GLY A 83 -29.23 28.83 -1.95
N MET A 84 -28.66 27.78 -2.53
CA MET A 84 -28.05 26.68 -1.78
C MET A 84 -27.04 27.26 -0.83
N ARG A 85 -27.34 27.25 0.48
CA ARG A 85 -26.34 27.54 1.49
C ARG A 85 -25.29 26.42 1.44
N PRO A 86 -24.01 26.73 1.22
CA PRO A 86 -23.00 25.69 1.22
C PRO A 86 -22.97 25.04 2.61
N ASN A 87 -23.18 23.74 2.66
CA ASN A 87 -23.10 22.98 3.91
C ASN A 87 -21.65 23.02 4.41
N PHE A 88 -21.49 23.08 5.73
CA PHE A 88 -20.16 23.05 6.34
C PHE A 88 -19.39 21.80 5.90
N PRO A 89 -18.14 21.90 5.42
CA PRO A 89 -17.37 20.77 4.89
C PRO A 89 -16.79 19.95 6.03
N LEU A 90 -17.65 19.22 6.74
CA LEU A 90 -17.24 18.37 7.87
C LEU A 90 -16.15 17.37 7.45
N VAL A 91 -16.29 16.78 6.27
CA VAL A 91 -15.31 15.84 5.69
C VAL A 91 -13.97 16.54 5.42
N GLY A 92 -13.98 17.76 4.86
CA GLY A 92 -12.78 18.53 4.60
C GLY A 92 -12.03 18.92 5.89
N PHE A 93 -12.76 19.31 6.91
CA PHE A 93 -12.20 19.61 8.23
C PHE A 93 -11.63 18.35 8.89
N GLY A 94 -12.35 17.24 8.83
CA GLY A 94 -11.88 15.94 9.31
C GLY A 94 -10.61 15.48 8.59
N SER A 95 -10.57 15.62 7.24
CA SER A 95 -9.39 15.26 6.44
C SER A 95 -8.17 16.12 6.80
N LEU A 96 -8.38 17.40 7.11
CA LEU A 96 -7.30 18.30 7.50
C LEU A 96 -6.69 17.88 8.84
N ILE A 97 -7.52 17.66 9.86
CA ILE A 97 -7.05 17.20 11.19
C ILE A 97 -6.38 15.84 11.07
N PHE A 98 -7.01 14.91 10.37
CA PHE A 98 -6.48 13.55 10.19
C PHE A 98 -5.15 13.57 9.45
N GLY A 99 -5.06 14.35 8.35
CA GLY A 99 -3.81 14.53 7.60
C GLY A 99 -2.70 15.14 8.46
N LEU A 100 -3.04 16.11 9.31
CA LEU A 100 -2.08 16.73 10.22
C LEU A 100 -1.53 15.72 11.24
N VAL A 101 -2.40 14.90 11.83
CA VAL A 101 -2.01 13.85 12.79
C VAL A 101 -1.09 12.83 12.12
N LEU A 102 -1.44 12.34 10.90
CA LEU A 102 -0.61 11.38 10.17
C LEU A 102 0.77 11.97 9.80
N ALA A 103 0.81 13.25 9.42
CA ALA A 103 2.05 13.89 9.01
C ALA A 103 2.99 14.21 10.18
N LEU A 104 2.43 14.66 11.32
CA LEU A 104 3.22 15.06 12.49
C LEU A 104 3.55 13.90 13.43
N MET A 105 2.67 12.91 13.54
CA MET A 105 2.79 11.80 14.50
C MET A 105 2.54 10.43 13.84
N PRO A 106 3.26 10.08 12.76
CA PRO A 106 3.00 8.85 12.00
C PRO A 106 3.18 7.60 12.86
N ASN A 107 4.19 7.55 13.71
CA ASN A 107 4.47 6.39 14.56
C ASN A 107 3.36 6.14 15.59
N VAL A 108 2.79 7.21 16.15
CA VAL A 108 1.66 7.09 17.08
C VAL A 108 0.44 6.53 16.36
N PHE A 109 0.16 7.02 15.16
CA PHE A 109 -0.95 6.51 14.34
C PHE A 109 -0.76 5.04 13.96
N ILE A 110 0.45 4.66 13.52
CA ILE A 110 0.78 3.26 13.20
C ILE A 110 0.58 2.38 14.44
N ALA A 111 1.06 2.82 15.61
CA ALA A 111 0.90 2.08 16.86
C ALA A 111 -0.57 1.87 17.21
N TRP A 112 -1.43 2.90 17.09
CA TRP A 112 -2.86 2.78 17.32
C TRP A 112 -3.56 1.82 16.36
N LEU A 113 -3.19 1.87 15.05
CA LEU A 113 -3.73 0.91 14.07
C LEU A 113 -3.33 -0.53 14.41
N MET A 114 -2.07 -0.74 14.80
CA MET A 114 -1.58 -2.07 15.18
C MET A 114 -2.25 -2.55 16.47
N PHE A 115 -2.54 -1.65 17.42
CA PHE A 115 -3.26 -1.97 18.62
C PHE A 115 -4.70 -2.45 18.33
N ILE A 116 -5.40 -1.75 17.44
CA ILE A 116 -6.73 -2.17 16.98
C ILE A 116 -6.66 -3.52 16.26
N LEU A 117 -5.68 -3.69 15.38
CA LEU A 117 -5.46 -4.96 14.66
C LEU A 117 -5.18 -6.11 15.64
N SER A 118 -4.34 -5.88 16.64
CA SER A 118 -4.06 -6.85 17.70
C SER A 118 -5.33 -7.28 18.44
N ALA A 119 -6.17 -6.32 18.82
CA ALA A 119 -7.44 -6.60 19.49
C ALA A 119 -8.37 -7.46 18.62
N ILE A 120 -8.46 -7.15 17.31
CA ILE A 120 -9.25 -7.92 16.35
C ILE A 120 -8.70 -9.34 16.21
N LEU A 121 -7.38 -9.52 16.07
CA LEU A 121 -6.74 -10.83 15.94
C LEU A 121 -6.93 -11.69 17.19
N ILE A 122 -6.76 -11.11 18.40
CA ILE A 122 -6.97 -11.81 19.66
C ILE A 122 -8.43 -12.22 19.80
N MET A 123 -9.37 -11.32 19.52
CA MET A 123 -10.81 -11.61 19.58
C MET A 123 -11.19 -12.71 18.58
N GLY A 124 -10.66 -12.64 17.36
CA GLY A 124 -10.86 -13.68 16.33
C GLY A 124 -10.29 -15.04 16.74
N ALA A 125 -9.09 -15.05 17.33
CA ALA A 125 -8.48 -16.29 17.84
C ALA A 125 -9.30 -16.91 18.97
N LEU A 126 -9.76 -16.10 19.93
CA LEU A 126 -10.63 -16.57 21.04
C LEU A 126 -11.95 -17.13 20.52
N THR A 127 -12.57 -16.46 19.54
CA THR A 127 -13.81 -16.95 18.91
C THR A 127 -13.60 -18.28 18.21
N GLN A 128 -12.49 -18.43 17.46
CA GLN A 128 -12.15 -19.70 16.81
C GLN A 128 -11.84 -20.79 17.84
N MET A 129 -11.15 -20.49 18.93
CA MET A 129 -10.92 -21.45 20.00
C MET A 129 -12.25 -21.91 20.64
N ALA A 130 -13.16 -20.99 20.92
CA ALA A 130 -14.47 -21.32 21.48
C ALA A 130 -15.29 -22.23 20.56
N THR A 131 -15.27 -21.97 19.24
CA THR A 131 -15.93 -22.83 18.26
C THR A 131 -15.28 -24.22 18.17
N LEU A 132 -13.95 -24.31 18.24
CA LEU A 132 -13.25 -25.60 18.26
C LEU A 132 -13.57 -26.42 19.52
N VAL A 133 -13.61 -25.79 20.69
CA VAL A 133 -14.01 -26.43 21.95
C VAL A 133 -15.42 -27.00 21.81
N SER A 134 -16.35 -26.25 21.24
CA SER A 134 -17.72 -26.70 21.01
C SER A 134 -17.80 -27.88 20.01
N ALA A 135 -17.00 -27.81 18.93
CA ALA A 135 -16.90 -28.90 17.94
C ALA A 135 -16.26 -30.17 18.54
N ALA A 136 -15.26 -30.01 19.42
CA ALA A 136 -14.59 -31.13 20.09
C ALA A 136 -15.52 -31.91 21.05
N LYS A 137 -16.58 -31.27 21.53
CA LYS A 137 -17.63 -31.95 22.33
C LYS A 137 -18.53 -32.85 21.48
N MET A 138 -18.64 -32.58 20.19
CA MET A 138 -19.47 -33.32 19.25
C MET A 138 -18.72 -34.44 18.48
N GLY A 139 -17.37 -34.36 18.43
CA GLY A 139 -16.56 -35.35 17.72
C GLY A 139 -15.07 -35.12 17.87
N ARG A 140 -14.24 -36.04 17.37
CA ARG A 140 -12.77 -35.89 17.40
C ARG A 140 -12.32 -34.80 16.42
N VAL A 141 -11.86 -33.67 16.93
CA VAL A 141 -11.24 -32.61 16.15
C VAL A 141 -9.74 -32.89 16.06
N GLY A 142 -9.18 -32.96 14.85
CA GLY A 142 -7.75 -33.18 14.65
C GLY A 142 -6.89 -32.03 15.20
N ILE A 143 -5.70 -32.35 15.70
CA ILE A 143 -4.75 -31.38 16.31
C ILE A 143 -4.41 -30.24 15.33
N VAL A 144 -4.43 -30.49 14.03
CA VAL A 144 -4.15 -29.50 12.97
C VAL A 144 -5.09 -28.29 13.04
N TYR A 145 -6.36 -28.50 13.44
CA TYR A 145 -7.34 -27.42 13.54
C TYR A 145 -7.05 -26.46 14.72
N TRP A 146 -6.34 -26.91 15.75
CA TRP A 146 -5.92 -26.06 16.87
C TRP A 146 -4.73 -25.16 16.51
N LEU A 147 -3.95 -25.52 15.48
CA LEU A 147 -2.78 -24.77 15.07
C LEU A 147 -3.15 -23.35 14.60
N MET A 148 -4.21 -23.20 13.79
CA MET A 148 -4.62 -21.92 13.24
C MET A 148 -5.02 -20.88 14.29
N PRO A 149 -5.95 -21.13 15.24
CA PRO A 149 -6.28 -20.16 16.25
C PRO A 149 -5.12 -19.87 17.21
N THR A 150 -4.26 -20.86 17.48
CA THR A 150 -3.07 -20.64 18.30
C THR A 150 -2.07 -19.71 17.61
N LEU A 151 -1.82 -19.88 16.29
CA LEU A 151 -0.99 -18.97 15.50
C LEU A 151 -1.57 -17.56 15.45
N LEU A 152 -2.90 -17.44 15.26
CA LEU A 152 -3.58 -16.13 15.28
C LEU A 152 -3.45 -15.43 16.64
N LEU A 153 -3.56 -16.19 17.74
CA LEU A 153 -3.39 -15.65 19.08
C LEU A 153 -1.95 -15.15 19.30
N LEU A 154 -0.97 -15.96 18.92
CA LEU A 154 0.44 -15.58 19.00
C LEU A 154 0.74 -14.34 18.15
N LEU A 155 0.22 -14.29 16.92
CA LEU A 155 0.38 -13.15 16.04
C LEU A 155 -0.26 -11.88 16.63
N GLY A 156 -1.48 -11.99 17.17
CA GLY A 156 -2.15 -10.88 17.84
C GLY A 156 -1.36 -10.37 19.04
N LEU A 157 -0.85 -11.28 19.86
CA LEU A 157 -0.03 -10.94 21.01
C LEU A 157 1.30 -10.29 20.60
N PHE A 158 1.95 -10.82 19.56
CA PHE A 158 3.18 -10.24 19.01
C PHE A 158 2.95 -8.84 18.43
N THR A 159 1.82 -8.63 17.76
CA THR A 159 1.41 -7.32 17.23
C THR A 159 1.24 -6.29 18.34
N LEU A 160 0.74 -6.71 19.51
CA LEU A 160 0.57 -5.84 20.68
C LEU A 160 1.90 -5.33 21.23
N PHE A 161 2.91 -6.21 21.30
CA PHE A 161 4.23 -5.87 21.86
C PHE A 161 5.19 -5.22 20.87
N CYS A 162 5.08 -5.55 19.59
CA CYS A 162 5.98 -5.09 18.53
C CYS A 162 5.22 -4.51 17.33
N PRO A 163 4.48 -3.39 17.51
CA PRO A 163 3.60 -2.85 16.46
C PRO A 163 4.35 -2.43 15.18
N SER A 164 5.52 -1.82 15.29
CA SER A 164 6.30 -1.36 14.13
C SER A 164 6.81 -2.52 13.26
N SER A 165 7.22 -3.61 13.91
CA SER A 165 7.71 -4.81 13.22
C SER A 165 6.62 -5.49 12.41
N ILE A 166 5.40 -5.58 12.95
CA ILE A 166 4.26 -6.15 12.23
C ILE A 166 3.76 -5.21 11.13
N ALA A 167 3.70 -3.90 11.40
CA ALA A 167 3.33 -2.92 10.38
C ALA A 167 4.26 -2.95 9.16
N SER A 168 5.54 -3.25 9.36
CA SER A 168 6.54 -3.34 8.31
C SER A 168 6.68 -4.74 7.68
N ALA A 169 6.03 -5.77 8.22
CA ALA A 169 6.12 -7.15 7.73
C ALA A 169 5.76 -7.32 6.25
N PRO A 170 4.70 -6.69 5.70
CA PRO A 170 4.40 -6.77 4.27
C PRO A 170 5.54 -6.27 3.39
N LEU A 171 6.22 -5.19 3.80
CA LEU A 171 7.36 -4.64 3.05
C LEU A 171 8.56 -5.60 3.07
N LEU A 172 8.75 -6.32 4.15
CA LEU A 172 9.78 -7.36 4.25
C LEU A 172 9.50 -8.50 3.25
N VAL A 173 8.26 -8.96 3.17
CA VAL A 173 7.86 -10.02 2.20
C VAL A 173 8.06 -9.52 0.76
N ILE A 174 7.62 -8.30 0.45
CA ILE A 174 7.81 -7.68 -0.86
C ILE A 174 9.30 -7.52 -1.18
N GLY A 175 10.11 -7.07 -0.22
CA GLY A 175 11.56 -6.92 -0.38
C GLY A 175 12.25 -8.24 -0.73
N TRP A 176 11.92 -9.33 -0.05
CA TRP A 176 12.41 -10.67 -0.36
C TRP A 176 11.96 -11.14 -1.73
N ALA A 177 10.69 -10.96 -2.08
CA ALA A 177 10.16 -11.31 -3.39
C ALA A 177 10.88 -10.55 -4.53
N MET A 178 11.16 -9.25 -4.33
CA MET A 178 11.91 -8.44 -5.29
C MET A 178 13.37 -8.89 -5.42
N LEU A 179 14.03 -9.29 -4.33
CA LEU A 179 15.38 -9.85 -4.39
C LEU A 179 15.41 -11.15 -5.21
N VAL A 180 14.52 -12.08 -4.91
CA VAL A 180 14.42 -13.35 -5.64
C VAL A 180 14.13 -13.09 -7.11
N TYR A 181 13.17 -12.24 -7.43
CA TYR A 181 12.86 -11.85 -8.81
C TYR A 181 14.08 -11.26 -9.51
N GLY A 182 14.77 -10.30 -8.89
CA GLY A 182 15.95 -9.67 -9.46
C GLY A 182 17.10 -10.64 -9.73
N VAL A 183 17.34 -11.60 -8.83
CA VAL A 183 18.34 -12.66 -9.01
C VAL A 183 17.95 -13.57 -10.16
N VAL A 184 16.71 -14.06 -10.22
CA VAL A 184 16.22 -14.93 -11.29
C VAL A 184 16.29 -14.23 -12.65
N GLU A 185 15.86 -12.97 -12.73
CA GLU A 185 15.91 -12.18 -13.97
C GLU A 185 17.34 -11.94 -14.42
N THR A 186 18.27 -11.68 -13.50
CA THR A 186 19.71 -11.55 -13.81
C THR A 186 20.26 -12.86 -14.39
N VAL A 187 19.98 -14.00 -13.78
CA VAL A 187 20.42 -15.31 -14.26
C VAL A 187 19.84 -15.60 -15.66
N ASN A 188 18.57 -15.31 -15.88
CA ASN A 188 17.92 -15.49 -17.17
C ASN A 188 18.54 -14.60 -18.25
N ALA A 189 18.77 -13.31 -17.94
CA ALA A 189 19.40 -12.38 -18.88
C ALA A 189 20.82 -12.83 -19.27
N LEU A 190 21.59 -13.31 -18.30
CA LEU A 190 22.94 -13.86 -18.56
C LEU A 190 22.89 -15.14 -19.39
N LYS A 191 21.96 -16.05 -19.11
CA LYS A 191 21.81 -17.31 -19.85
C LYS A 191 21.39 -17.06 -21.30
N VAL A 192 20.46 -16.16 -21.53
CA VAL A 192 20.05 -15.73 -22.87
C VAL A 192 21.22 -15.09 -23.65
N SER A 193 21.98 -14.23 -22.98
CA SER A 193 23.18 -13.60 -23.57
C SER A 193 24.23 -14.62 -23.98
N ASN A 194 24.53 -15.61 -23.12
CA ASN A 194 25.52 -16.66 -23.41
C ASN A 194 25.07 -17.62 -24.52
N ASN A 195 23.81 -18.02 -24.56
CA ASN A 195 23.28 -18.88 -25.60
C ASN A 195 23.35 -18.17 -26.97
N ARG A 196 23.02 -16.89 -27.05
CA ARG A 196 23.14 -16.10 -28.28
C ARG A 196 24.58 -15.98 -28.78
N ARG A 197 25.55 -15.76 -27.90
CA ARG A 197 26.99 -15.75 -28.30
C ARG A 197 27.43 -17.10 -28.87
N ARG A 198 26.92 -18.21 -28.37
CA ARG A 198 27.17 -19.54 -28.91
C ARG A 198 26.60 -19.70 -30.32
N TRP A 199 25.34 -19.31 -30.53
CA TRP A 199 24.67 -19.36 -31.85
C TRP A 199 25.39 -18.51 -32.90
N GLN A 200 25.83 -17.32 -32.54
CA GLN A 200 26.58 -16.44 -33.45
C GLN A 200 27.89 -17.08 -33.89
N LYS A 201 28.66 -17.68 -32.99
CA LYS A 201 29.90 -18.40 -33.30
C LYS A 201 29.66 -19.59 -34.22
N THR A 202 28.59 -20.33 -34.03
CA THR A 202 28.24 -21.48 -34.87
C THR A 202 27.88 -21.03 -36.29
N GLN A 203 27.15 -19.94 -36.43
CA GLN A 203 26.81 -19.38 -37.74
C GLN A 203 28.02 -18.78 -38.51
N GLU A 204 28.99 -18.22 -37.82
CA GLU A 204 30.26 -17.73 -38.43
C GLU A 204 31.11 -18.88 -38.95
N ILE A 205 31.14 -20.01 -38.24
CA ILE A 205 31.85 -21.22 -38.67
C ILE A 205 31.19 -21.85 -39.91
N GLN A 206 29.87 -21.82 -39.99
CA GLN A 206 29.10 -22.42 -41.10
C GLN A 206 29.12 -21.57 -42.37
N LYS A 207 29.55 -20.31 -42.30
CA LYS A 207 29.72 -19.39 -43.44
C LYS A 207 31.16 -19.37 -44.04
N ARG A 208 32.09 -20.07 -43.39
CA ARG A 208 33.45 -20.27 -43.91
C ARG A 208 33.58 -21.62 -44.63
#